data_62162c373e1404c62018d539b7254519
#
_entry.id   62162c373e1404c62018d539b7254519
#
_cell.length_a   1.000
_cell.length_b   1.000
_cell.length_c   1.000
_cell.angle_alpha   90.00
_cell.angle_beta   90.00
_cell.angle_gamma   90.00
#
_symmetry.space_group_name_H-M   'P 1'
#
loop_
_entity.id
_entity.type
_entity.pdbx_description
1 polymer ?
#
loop_
_entity_poly.entity_id
_entity_poly.type
_entity_poly.pdbx_seq_one_letter_code
_entity_poly.pdbx_strand_id
1 'polypeptide(L)'
;MIKNALLLFVLLTSLSVTAQEVIATQGDSYSNTSGSIDFTVGEVVINTGTDGSNSITQGFHQSNWKFVGVEDHASSYEITIFPNPTAEVLNIKTSKFENLSYMLYDALGKLIAQDKLSAEQTAIQVSKLAAGSYSLVLTNKAQKLKTFRLVKLN
;
A
#
# COMPACT_ATOMS: atom_id res chain seq x y z
N MET A 1 54.26 -4.92 -13.22
CA MET A 1 53.62 -4.56 -14.49
C MET A 1 52.23 -5.11 -14.63
N ILE A 2 51.95 -6.39 -14.32
CA ILE A 2 50.60 -7.03 -14.45
C ILE A 2 49.54 -6.36 -13.57
N LYS A 3 49.83 -5.94 -12.32
CA LYS A 3 48.90 -5.26 -11.44
C LYS A 3 48.40 -3.92 -12.02
N ASN A 4 49.26 -3.17 -12.64
CA ASN A 4 48.89 -1.87 -13.23
C ASN A 4 48.08 -2.05 -14.52
N ALA A 5 48.33 -3.09 -15.28
CA ALA A 5 47.54 -3.44 -16.46
C ALA A 5 46.12 -3.90 -16.08
N LEU A 6 46.00 -4.68 -14.99
CA LEU A 6 44.70 -5.10 -14.47
C LEU A 6 43.86 -3.92 -13.99
N LEU A 7 44.48 -2.96 -13.30
CA LEU A 7 43.82 -1.75 -12.78
C LEU A 7 43.36 -0.84 -13.92
N LEU A 8 44.16 -0.71 -14.99
CA LEU A 8 43.80 0.03 -16.20
C LEU A 8 42.63 -0.65 -16.95
N PHE A 9 42.57 -1.97 -17.00
CA PHE A 9 41.50 -2.72 -17.62
C PHE A 9 40.18 -2.56 -16.89
N VAL A 10 40.18 -2.59 -15.55
CA VAL A 10 38.99 -2.35 -14.72
C VAL A 10 38.49 -0.91 -14.88
N LEU A 11 39.38 0.07 -14.99
CA LEU A 11 39.03 1.47 -15.21
C LEU A 11 38.37 1.71 -16.57
N LEU A 12 38.82 0.99 -17.61
CA LEU A 12 38.26 1.09 -18.96
C LEU A 12 36.85 0.45 -19.10
N THR A 13 36.54 -0.57 -18.30
CA THR A 13 35.23 -1.23 -18.33
C THR A 13 34.14 -0.44 -17.61
N SER A 14 34.48 0.52 -16.73
CA SER A 14 33.53 1.33 -16.01
C SER A 14 32.93 2.54 -16.78
N LEU A 15 33.36 2.75 -18.02
CA LEU A 15 32.95 3.90 -18.86
C LEU A 15 31.68 3.64 -19.70
N SER A 16 31.07 2.46 -19.61
CA SER A 16 29.88 2.10 -20.39
C SER A 16 28.63 2.03 -19.53
N VAL A 17 28.35 3.09 -18.75
CA VAL A 17 27.05 3.23 -18.12
C VAL A 17 26.15 4.00 -19.09
N THR A 18 25.38 3.29 -19.91
CA THR A 18 24.26 3.89 -20.60
C THR A 18 23.14 4.11 -19.59
N ALA A 19 22.87 5.36 -19.27
CA ALA A 19 21.69 5.73 -18.53
C ALA A 19 20.44 5.27 -19.32
N GLN A 20 19.41 4.83 -18.61
CA GLN A 20 18.14 4.47 -19.24
C GLN A 20 17.59 5.67 -20.01
N GLU A 21 17.48 5.53 -21.32
CA GLU A 21 16.80 6.53 -22.15
C GLU A 21 15.29 6.35 -21.95
N VAL A 22 14.69 7.33 -21.31
CA VAL A 22 13.23 7.39 -21.15
C VAL A 22 12.67 7.96 -22.44
N ILE A 23 12.03 7.14 -23.25
CA ILE A 23 11.24 7.58 -24.39
C ILE A 23 9.93 8.15 -23.83
N ALA A 24 9.91 9.45 -23.59
CA ALA A 24 8.69 10.17 -23.28
C ALA A 24 8.06 10.69 -24.57
N THR A 25 6.77 10.93 -24.53
CA THR A 25 5.87 11.46 -25.54
C THR A 25 6.52 12.32 -26.64
N GLN A 26 6.02 12.18 -27.86
CA GLN A 26 6.53 12.86 -29.04
C GLN A 26 6.51 14.39 -28.86
N GLY A 27 7.68 15.00 -28.89
CA GLY A 27 7.86 16.45 -28.99
C GLY A 27 8.62 16.78 -30.28
N ASP A 28 8.41 17.94 -30.81
CA ASP A 28 9.16 18.44 -31.96
C ASP A 28 9.43 19.94 -31.83
N SER A 29 10.43 20.39 -32.55
CA SER A 29 10.88 21.77 -32.54
C SER A 29 10.93 22.32 -33.99
N TYR A 30 10.17 23.35 -34.24
CA TYR A 30 10.15 24.02 -35.55
C TYR A 30 10.72 25.41 -35.40
N SER A 31 11.73 25.75 -36.19
CA SER A 31 12.33 27.07 -36.20
C SER A 31 12.41 27.64 -37.63
N ASN A 32 12.16 28.94 -37.75
CA ASN A 32 12.38 29.70 -38.96
C ASN A 32 13.01 31.06 -38.63
N THR A 33 13.25 31.91 -39.62
CA THR A 33 13.86 33.24 -39.44
C THR A 33 13.02 34.20 -38.63
N SER A 34 11.75 33.89 -38.35
CA SER A 34 10.81 34.74 -37.61
C SER A 34 10.54 34.27 -36.18
N GLY A 35 10.92 33.02 -35.82
CA GLY A 35 10.73 32.48 -34.49
C GLY A 35 10.90 30.96 -34.39
N SER A 36 10.82 30.42 -33.22
CA SER A 36 10.81 28.98 -32.92
C SER A 36 9.59 28.61 -32.09
N ILE A 37 9.03 27.44 -32.37
CA ILE A 37 7.97 26.83 -31.59
C ILE A 37 8.43 25.44 -31.18
N ASP A 38 8.56 25.22 -29.87
CA ASP A 38 8.83 23.93 -29.26
C ASP A 38 7.52 23.43 -28.64
N PHE A 39 7.14 22.20 -28.91
CA PHE A 39 5.97 21.61 -28.30
C PHE A 39 6.25 20.17 -27.86
N THR A 40 5.61 19.78 -26.78
CA THR A 40 5.58 18.41 -26.30
C THR A 40 4.12 17.98 -26.22
N VAL A 41 3.76 16.92 -26.90
CA VAL A 41 2.42 16.34 -26.77
C VAL A 41 2.46 15.47 -25.50
N GLY A 42 1.84 15.98 -24.44
CA GLY A 42 1.60 15.20 -23.23
C GLY A 42 0.60 14.09 -23.50
N GLU A 43 0.67 13.02 -22.73
CA GLU A 43 -0.29 11.92 -22.85
C GLU A 43 -1.69 12.40 -22.51
N VAL A 44 -2.54 12.42 -23.52
CA VAL A 44 -3.95 12.84 -23.38
C VAL A 44 -4.82 11.70 -22.85
N VAL A 45 -4.32 10.46 -22.88
CA VAL A 45 -5.07 9.26 -22.47
C VAL A 45 -4.19 8.41 -21.54
N ILE A 46 -4.62 8.32 -20.29
CA ILE A 46 -3.98 7.52 -19.22
C ILE A 46 -4.86 6.30 -18.86
N ASN A 47 -5.70 5.83 -19.78
CA ASN A 47 -6.60 4.72 -19.53
C ASN A 47 -5.95 3.36 -19.81
N THR A 48 -6.37 2.36 -19.05
CA THR A 48 -6.05 0.95 -19.31
C THR A 48 -7.19 0.33 -20.10
N GLY A 49 -6.90 -0.13 -21.33
CA GLY A 49 -7.81 -0.97 -22.10
C GLY A 49 -7.63 -2.43 -21.71
N THR A 50 -8.73 -3.17 -21.50
CA THR A 50 -8.69 -4.61 -21.23
C THR A 50 -9.76 -5.35 -22.03
N ASP A 51 -9.42 -6.53 -22.50
CA ASP A 51 -10.34 -7.48 -23.14
C ASP A 51 -10.73 -8.64 -22.19
N GLY A 52 -10.36 -8.55 -20.91
CA GLY A 52 -10.58 -9.58 -19.90
C GLY A 52 -9.42 -10.58 -19.75
N SER A 53 -8.60 -10.76 -20.79
CA SER A 53 -7.44 -11.65 -20.78
C SER A 53 -6.12 -10.88 -20.85
N ASN A 54 -6.12 -9.76 -21.57
CA ASN A 54 -4.97 -8.88 -21.78
C ASN A 54 -5.32 -7.46 -21.34
N SER A 55 -4.34 -6.72 -20.85
CA SER A 55 -4.48 -5.31 -20.55
C SER A 55 -3.36 -4.51 -21.21
N ILE A 56 -3.73 -3.40 -21.86
CA ILE A 56 -2.80 -2.43 -22.43
C ILE A 56 -2.95 -1.15 -21.62
N THR A 57 -1.88 -0.75 -20.96
CA THR A 57 -1.84 0.50 -20.22
C THR A 57 -1.20 1.57 -21.10
N GLN A 58 -1.84 2.73 -21.19
CA GLN A 58 -1.27 3.93 -21.80
C GLN A 58 -0.78 4.83 -20.67
N GLY A 59 0.39 5.41 -20.85
CA GLY A 59 0.99 6.29 -19.85
C GLY A 59 2.37 5.87 -19.42
N PHE A 60 3.10 6.83 -18.86
CA PHE A 60 4.47 6.64 -18.37
C PHE A 60 4.47 5.65 -17.21
N HIS A 61 5.02 4.44 -17.41
CA HIS A 61 5.18 3.41 -16.39
C HIS A 61 3.94 3.18 -15.51
N GLN A 62 2.81 2.91 -16.10
CA GLN A 62 1.70 2.34 -15.35
C GLN A 62 1.99 0.86 -15.10
N SER A 63 2.70 0.56 -14.02
CA SER A 63 2.65 -0.77 -13.45
C SER A 63 1.21 -1.03 -13.03
N ASN A 64 0.70 -2.23 -13.30
CA ASN A 64 -0.56 -2.72 -12.76
C ASN A 64 -0.42 -2.77 -11.23
N TRP A 65 -0.61 -1.63 -10.59
CA TRP A 65 -0.79 -1.59 -9.15
C TRP A 65 -2.16 -2.24 -8.90
N LYS A 66 -2.16 -3.54 -8.74
CA LYS A 66 -3.18 -4.12 -7.89
C LYS A 66 -2.93 -3.50 -6.52
N PHE A 67 -3.59 -2.39 -6.25
CA PHE A 67 -3.90 -2.09 -4.88
C PHE A 67 -4.72 -3.30 -4.43
N VAL A 68 -4.05 -4.25 -3.81
CA VAL A 68 -4.74 -5.20 -2.96
C VAL A 68 -5.30 -4.30 -1.88
N GLY A 69 -6.47 -3.72 -2.19
CA GLY A 69 -7.30 -3.11 -1.18
C GLY A 69 -7.35 -4.14 -0.09
N VAL A 70 -7.43 -3.74 1.15
CA VAL A 70 -7.73 -4.68 2.23
C VAL A 70 -8.94 -5.46 1.73
N GLU A 71 -8.73 -6.71 1.28
CA GLU A 71 -9.84 -7.54 0.83
C GLU A 71 -10.77 -7.63 2.02
N ASP A 72 -11.90 -6.96 1.91
CA ASP A 72 -12.93 -6.99 2.93
C ASP A 72 -13.66 -8.32 2.75
N HIS A 73 -13.05 -9.41 3.21
CA HIS A 73 -13.66 -10.73 3.25
C HIS A 73 -14.86 -10.80 4.22
N ALA A 74 -15.22 -9.64 4.78
CA ALA A 74 -16.26 -9.49 5.78
C ALA A 74 -17.64 -9.19 5.17
N SER A 75 -17.87 -9.39 3.87
CA SER A 75 -19.16 -9.09 3.23
C SER A 75 -20.38 -9.79 3.91
N SER A 76 -20.14 -10.83 4.71
CA SER A 76 -21.16 -11.53 5.50
C SER A 76 -21.15 -11.17 6.99
N TYR A 77 -20.28 -10.27 7.44
CA TYR A 77 -20.14 -9.86 8.83
C TYR A 77 -20.32 -8.33 8.95
N GLU A 78 -21.34 -7.92 9.67
CA GLU A 78 -21.45 -6.54 10.11
C GLU A 78 -20.56 -6.34 11.34
N ILE A 79 -19.42 -5.68 11.18
CA ILE A 79 -18.47 -5.47 12.25
C ILE A 79 -18.28 -3.97 12.46
N THR A 80 -18.48 -3.52 13.70
CA THR A 80 -18.27 -2.14 14.11
C THR A 80 -17.41 -2.10 15.36
N ILE A 81 -16.52 -1.12 15.46
CA ILE A 81 -15.72 -0.85 16.66
C ILE A 81 -16.10 0.54 17.22
N PHE A 82 -16.22 0.64 18.52
CA PHE A 82 -16.53 1.91 19.18
C PHE A 82 -16.15 1.92 20.67
N PRO A 83 -15.87 3.10 21.22
CA PRO A 83 -15.62 4.35 20.54
C PRO A 83 -14.27 4.33 19.81
N ASN A 84 -14.12 5.12 18.76
CA ASN A 84 -12.86 5.38 18.11
C ASN A 84 -12.80 6.86 17.74
N PRO A 85 -12.00 7.68 18.41
CA PRO A 85 -10.99 7.35 19.43
C PRO A 85 -11.54 6.77 20.75
N THR A 86 -10.67 6.00 21.46
CA THR A 86 -10.99 5.36 22.74
C THR A 86 -10.00 5.75 23.85
N ALA A 87 -10.46 5.78 25.09
CA ALA A 87 -9.61 6.02 26.27
C ALA A 87 -9.40 4.75 27.10
N GLU A 88 -10.44 4.06 27.51
CA GLU A 88 -10.37 2.95 28.47
C GLU A 88 -10.80 1.61 27.87
N VAL A 89 -11.94 1.62 27.17
CA VAL A 89 -12.60 0.42 26.66
C VAL A 89 -12.91 0.59 25.18
N LEU A 90 -12.54 -0.40 24.41
CA LEU A 90 -12.95 -0.55 23.02
C LEU A 90 -13.97 -1.69 22.92
N ASN A 91 -15.09 -1.45 22.27
CA ASN A 91 -16.08 -2.47 22.00
C ASN A 91 -15.98 -2.90 20.53
N ILE A 92 -16.05 -4.21 20.32
CA ILE A 92 -16.27 -4.83 19.01
C ILE A 92 -17.71 -5.32 19.01
N LYS A 93 -18.51 -4.83 18.06
CA LYS A 93 -19.87 -5.32 17.82
C LYS A 93 -19.91 -6.03 16.47
N THR A 94 -20.51 -7.22 16.45
CA THR A 94 -20.62 -8.04 15.22
C THR A 94 -21.96 -8.77 15.19
N SER A 95 -22.48 -9.01 14.00
CA SER A 95 -23.69 -9.84 13.80
C SER A 95 -23.47 -11.33 14.07
N LYS A 96 -22.21 -11.78 13.98
CA LYS A 96 -21.78 -13.16 14.23
C LYS A 96 -20.42 -13.13 14.90
N PHE A 97 -20.28 -13.76 16.06
CA PHE A 97 -19.03 -13.79 16.81
C PHE A 97 -18.37 -15.18 16.85
N GLU A 98 -19.06 -16.21 16.46
CA GLU A 98 -18.56 -17.59 16.49
C GLU A 98 -17.31 -17.77 15.63
N ASN A 99 -16.28 -18.36 16.22
CA ASN A 99 -14.97 -18.57 15.60
C ASN A 99 -14.22 -17.28 15.22
N LEU A 100 -14.67 -16.11 15.68
CA LEU A 100 -13.96 -14.87 15.49
C LEU A 100 -12.93 -14.64 16.60
N SER A 101 -11.77 -14.14 16.19
CA SER A 101 -10.70 -13.71 17.09
C SER A 101 -10.24 -12.33 16.69
N TYR A 102 -9.75 -11.58 17.67
CA TYR A 102 -9.09 -10.31 17.41
C TYR A 102 -7.62 -10.37 17.76
N MET A 103 -6.84 -9.56 17.05
CA MET A 103 -5.44 -9.28 17.34
C MET A 103 -5.22 -7.77 17.31
N LEU A 104 -4.64 -7.24 18.37
CA LEU A 104 -4.33 -5.82 18.51
C LEU A 104 -2.83 -5.62 18.37
N TYR A 105 -2.42 -4.79 17.43
CA TYR A 105 -1.02 -4.46 17.16
C TYR A 105 -0.75 -2.99 17.44
N ASP A 106 0.45 -2.66 17.89
CA ASP A 106 0.93 -1.28 17.96
C ASP A 106 1.35 -0.74 16.59
N ALA A 107 1.82 0.51 16.57
CA ALA A 107 2.26 1.19 15.36
C ALA A 107 3.50 0.54 14.70
N LEU A 108 4.26 -0.27 15.45
CA LEU A 108 5.44 -1.00 14.96
C LEU A 108 5.09 -2.43 14.49
N GLY A 109 3.81 -2.83 14.58
CA GLY A 109 3.36 -4.16 14.21
C GLY A 109 3.58 -5.22 15.30
N LYS A 110 3.93 -4.82 16.53
CA LYS A 110 4.05 -5.73 17.66
C LYS A 110 2.67 -6.13 18.15
N LEU A 111 2.42 -7.41 18.33
CA LEU A 111 1.20 -7.94 18.92
C LEU A 111 1.12 -7.54 20.41
N ILE A 112 0.06 -6.84 20.78
CA ILE A 112 -0.20 -6.35 22.13
C ILE A 112 -1.20 -7.23 22.86
N ALA A 113 -2.28 -7.64 22.18
CA ALA A 113 -3.31 -8.49 22.74
C ALA A 113 -3.95 -9.33 21.66
N GLN A 114 -4.42 -10.52 22.02
CA GLN A 114 -5.24 -11.37 21.19
C GLN A 114 -6.20 -12.18 22.04
N ASP A 115 -7.42 -12.37 21.56
CA ASP A 115 -8.40 -13.25 22.18
C ASP A 115 -9.52 -13.57 21.18
N LYS A 116 -10.44 -14.45 21.60
CA LYS A 116 -11.67 -14.77 20.84
C LYS A 116 -12.78 -13.81 21.23
N LEU A 117 -13.69 -13.56 20.28
CA LEU A 117 -14.91 -12.85 20.61
C LEU A 117 -15.82 -13.79 21.40
N SER A 118 -16.34 -13.30 22.54
CA SER A 118 -17.17 -14.09 23.47
C SER A 118 -18.67 -13.84 23.29
N ALA A 119 -19.03 -12.77 22.60
CA ALA A 119 -20.41 -12.34 22.38
C ALA A 119 -20.50 -11.42 21.17
N GLU A 120 -21.73 -11.09 20.74
CA GLU A 120 -22.00 -10.10 19.69
C GLU A 120 -21.38 -8.73 20.00
N GLN A 121 -21.22 -8.40 21.27
CA GLN A 121 -20.47 -7.24 21.74
C GLN A 121 -19.40 -7.70 22.73
N THR A 122 -18.16 -7.53 22.36
CA THR A 122 -16.98 -7.89 23.15
C THR A 122 -16.20 -6.63 23.52
N ALA A 123 -15.96 -6.42 24.81
CA ALA A 123 -15.21 -5.29 25.34
C ALA A 123 -13.72 -5.63 25.52
N ILE A 124 -12.85 -4.76 25.05
CA ILE A 124 -11.39 -4.89 25.20
C ILE A 124 -10.90 -3.76 26.10
N GLN A 125 -10.21 -4.10 27.19
CA GLN A 125 -9.57 -3.12 28.06
C GLN A 125 -8.30 -2.57 27.41
N VAL A 126 -8.29 -1.28 27.13
CA VAL A 126 -7.16 -0.57 26.50
C VAL A 126 -6.58 0.51 27.42
N SER A 127 -7.07 0.64 28.66
CA SER A 127 -6.65 1.67 29.62
C SER A 127 -5.14 1.66 29.91
N LYS A 128 -4.50 0.48 29.86
CA LYS A 128 -3.06 0.31 30.11
C LYS A 128 -2.18 0.60 28.89
N LEU A 129 -2.78 0.87 27.73
CA LEU A 129 -2.03 1.16 26.51
C LEU A 129 -1.64 2.65 26.47
N ALA A 130 -0.47 2.93 25.93
CA ALA A 130 -0.05 4.29 25.67
C ALA A 130 -0.96 4.96 24.62
N ALA A 131 -1.10 6.29 24.69
CA ALA A 131 -1.78 7.03 23.64
C ALA A 131 -1.06 6.85 22.30
N GLY A 132 -1.82 6.62 21.23
CA GLY A 132 -1.24 6.37 19.92
C GLY A 132 -2.17 5.64 18.97
N SER A 133 -1.62 5.26 17.81
CA SER A 133 -2.34 4.48 16.80
C SER A 133 -2.07 2.99 16.95
N TYR A 134 -3.11 2.20 16.84
CA TYR A 134 -3.09 0.75 16.90
C TYR A 134 -3.84 0.16 15.71
N SER A 135 -3.56 -1.09 15.37
CA SER A 135 -4.27 -1.85 14.34
C SER A 135 -4.99 -3.03 14.98
N LEU A 136 -6.31 -3.06 14.86
CA LEU A 136 -7.14 -4.17 15.30
C LEU A 136 -7.48 -5.05 14.09
N VAL A 137 -7.03 -6.28 14.11
CA VAL A 137 -7.28 -7.28 13.05
C VAL A 137 -8.27 -8.31 13.56
N LEU A 138 -9.33 -8.54 12.80
CA LEU A 138 -10.31 -9.59 13.06
C LEU A 138 -10.10 -10.75 12.10
N THR A 139 -10.16 -11.97 12.65
CA THR A 139 -9.93 -13.19 11.89
C THR A 139 -11.02 -14.23 12.19
N ASN A 140 -11.31 -15.06 11.19
CA ASN A 140 -12.12 -16.27 11.34
C ASN A 140 -11.26 -17.48 10.96
N LYS A 141 -11.01 -18.40 11.90
CA LYS A 141 -10.20 -19.61 11.66
C LYS A 141 -8.89 -19.31 10.92
N ALA A 142 -8.15 -18.29 11.36
CA ALA A 142 -6.91 -17.78 10.76
C ALA A 142 -7.06 -17.00 9.43
N GLN A 143 -8.25 -16.92 8.83
CA GLN A 143 -8.51 -16.06 7.71
C GLN A 143 -8.75 -14.63 8.20
N LYS A 144 -8.02 -13.67 7.67
CA LYS A 144 -8.19 -12.26 7.97
C LYS A 144 -9.52 -11.77 7.37
N LEU A 145 -10.39 -11.21 8.21
CA LEU A 145 -11.66 -10.65 7.77
C LEU A 145 -11.54 -9.13 7.53
N LYS A 146 -11.15 -8.40 8.58
CA LYS A 146 -11.13 -6.95 8.55
C LYS A 146 -10.05 -6.39 9.45
N THR A 147 -9.52 -5.23 9.06
CA THR A 147 -8.58 -4.46 9.87
C THR A 147 -9.16 -3.08 10.15
N PHE A 148 -9.08 -2.66 11.40
CA PHE A 148 -9.48 -1.33 11.83
C PHE A 148 -8.30 -0.57 12.39
N ARG A 149 -8.19 0.69 12.04
CA ARG A 149 -7.29 1.62 12.71
C ARG A 149 -7.96 2.15 13.97
N LEU A 150 -7.28 2.03 15.09
CA LEU A 150 -7.72 2.51 16.39
C LEU A 150 -6.85 3.68 16.83
N VAL A 151 -7.46 4.70 17.41
CA VAL A 151 -6.77 5.82 18.05
C VAL A 151 -7.05 5.76 19.56
N LYS A 152 -5.98 5.54 20.34
CA LYS A 152 -6.01 5.54 21.80
C LYS A 152 -5.68 6.95 22.31
N LEU A 153 -6.55 7.49 23.12
CA LEU A 153 -6.35 8.74 23.84
C LEU A 153 -5.71 8.48 25.21
N ASN A 154 -5.24 9.56 25.85
CA ASN A 154 -4.76 9.52 27.24
C ASN A 154 -5.91 9.22 28.20
#